data_f7601427fbacdc564bff3cbcd0b52cc1
#
_entry.id   f7601427fbacdc564bff3cbcd0b52cc1
#
_cell.length_a   1.000
_cell.length_b   1.000
_cell.length_c   1.000
_cell.angle_alpha   90.00
_cell.angle_beta   90.00
_cell.angle_gamma   90.00
#
_symmetry.space_group_name_H-M   'P 1'
#
loop_
_entity.id
_entity.type
_entity.pdbx_description
1 polymer ?
#
loop_
_entity_poly.entity_id
_entity_poly.type
_entity_poly.pdbx_seq_one_letter_code
_entity_poly.pdbx_strand_id
1 'polypeptide(L)'
;MGTILIADDDKTCRDSIQKVLEREGHKVRAAASVDGAIEALGTDHFDLVVCDYRMPGKTGIDLLIELRRLNSAVPVLMISAFADALVEAAVKRLGALDVLKKPIRRQELVARTAKVVGG
;
A
#
# COMPACT_ATOMS: atom_id res chain seq x y z
N MET A 1 16.30 -5.26 0.46
CA MET A 1 15.47 -5.08 -0.75
C MET A 1 14.28 -6.02 -0.69
N GLY A 2 13.16 -5.59 -1.22
CA GLY A 2 11.95 -6.40 -1.17
C GLY A 2 11.12 -6.25 -2.43
N THR A 3 10.03 -6.99 -2.48
CA THR A 3 9.06 -6.93 -3.55
C THR A 3 7.80 -6.24 -3.01
N ILE A 4 7.43 -5.13 -3.63
CA ILE A 4 6.37 -4.25 -3.15
C ILE A 4 5.25 -4.15 -4.17
N LEU A 5 4.02 -4.29 -3.70
CA LEU A 5 2.83 -4.06 -4.50
C LEU A 5 2.28 -2.67 -4.19
N ILE A 6 2.03 -1.88 -5.24
CA ILE A 6 1.37 -0.60 -5.11
C ILE A 6 -0.05 -0.73 -5.65
N ALA A 7 -1.03 -0.27 -4.90
CA ALA A 7 -2.41 -0.19 -5.33
C ALA A 7 -2.86 1.28 -5.27
N ASP A 8 -3.05 1.89 -6.43
CA ASP A 8 -3.48 3.29 -6.55
C ASP A 8 -4.11 3.49 -7.94
N ASP A 9 -5.31 4.05 -7.98
CA ASP A 9 -6.00 4.30 -9.24
C ASP A 9 -5.48 5.52 -10.00
N ASP A 10 -4.78 6.42 -9.31
CA ASP A 10 -4.16 7.59 -9.93
C ASP A 10 -2.80 7.21 -10.53
N LYS A 11 -2.73 7.21 -11.86
CA LYS A 11 -1.51 6.84 -12.58
C LYS A 11 -0.31 7.69 -12.18
N THR A 12 -0.49 8.99 -12.02
CA THR A 12 0.61 9.90 -11.67
C THR A 12 1.17 9.56 -10.29
N CYS A 13 0.31 9.36 -9.31
CA CYS A 13 0.71 8.98 -7.96
C CYS A 13 1.36 7.59 -7.97
N ARG A 14 0.75 6.63 -8.65
CA ARG A 14 1.25 5.26 -8.76
C ARG A 14 2.65 5.22 -9.36
N ASP A 15 2.86 5.93 -10.47
CA ASP A 15 4.15 5.98 -11.14
C ASP A 15 5.21 6.67 -10.28
N SER A 16 4.84 7.71 -9.57
CA SER A 16 5.74 8.44 -8.68
C SER A 16 6.23 7.54 -7.53
N ILE A 17 5.32 6.84 -6.89
CA ILE A 17 5.66 5.91 -5.79
C ILE A 17 6.55 4.80 -6.32
N GLN A 18 6.22 4.24 -7.46
CA GLN A 18 7.00 3.17 -8.09
C GLN A 18 8.44 3.60 -8.34
N LYS A 19 8.63 4.79 -8.92
CA LYS A 19 9.98 5.31 -9.19
C LYS A 19 10.80 5.49 -7.92
N VAL A 20 10.19 6.02 -6.88
CA VAL A 20 10.88 6.22 -5.60
C VAL A 20 11.34 4.88 -5.04
N LEU A 21 10.48 3.89 -5.01
CA LEU A 21 10.79 2.58 -4.43
C LEU A 21 11.78 1.79 -5.29
N GLU A 22 11.67 1.87 -6.60
CA GLU A 22 12.63 1.22 -7.49
C GLU A 22 14.04 1.79 -7.35
N ARG A 23 14.15 3.09 -7.14
CA ARG A 23 15.44 3.75 -6.89
C ARG A 23 16.11 3.27 -5.61
N GLU A 24 15.30 2.81 -4.64
CA GLU A 24 15.81 2.24 -3.39
C GLU A 24 16.13 0.74 -3.53
N GLY A 25 16.02 0.19 -4.72
CA GLY A 25 16.40 -1.20 -5.00
C GLY A 25 15.28 -2.22 -4.85
N HIS A 26 14.04 -1.78 -4.63
CA HIS A 26 12.91 -2.70 -4.51
C HIS A 26 12.38 -3.11 -5.89
N LYS A 27 11.85 -4.32 -5.97
CA LYS A 27 11.02 -4.73 -7.10
C LYS A 27 9.61 -4.24 -6.84
N VAL A 28 9.00 -3.63 -7.83
CA VAL A 28 7.67 -3.03 -7.68
C VAL A 28 6.73 -3.54 -8.74
N ARG A 29 5.54 -3.93 -8.32
CA ARG A 29 4.42 -4.22 -9.21
C ARG A 29 3.29 -3.26 -8.84
N ALA A 30 2.58 -2.76 -9.83
CA ALA A 30 1.53 -1.77 -9.62
C ALA A 30 0.18 -2.30 -10.07
N ALA A 31 -0.85 -2.00 -9.30
CA ALA A 31 -2.24 -2.30 -9.62
C ALA A 31 -3.05 -1.00 -9.53
N ALA A 32 -4.06 -0.88 -10.38
CA ALA A 32 -4.89 0.32 -10.45
C ALA A 32 -6.20 0.20 -9.67
N SER A 33 -6.41 -0.92 -8.99
CA SER A 33 -7.64 -1.19 -8.23
C SER A 33 -7.38 -2.17 -7.09
N VAL A 34 -8.32 -2.25 -6.17
CA VAL A 34 -8.27 -3.26 -5.11
C VAL A 34 -8.34 -4.67 -5.70
N ASP A 35 -9.22 -4.90 -6.67
CA ASP A 35 -9.33 -6.21 -7.31
C ASP A 35 -8.03 -6.62 -8.00
N GLY A 36 -7.39 -5.68 -8.70
CA GLY A 36 -6.09 -5.93 -9.33
C GLY A 36 -5.01 -6.26 -8.31
N ALA A 37 -5.02 -5.59 -7.16
CA ALA A 37 -4.08 -5.87 -6.08
C ALA A 37 -4.29 -7.26 -5.49
N ILE A 38 -5.53 -7.65 -5.26
CA ILE A 38 -5.85 -8.99 -4.74
C ILE A 38 -5.43 -10.07 -5.72
N GLU A 39 -5.67 -9.86 -7.02
CA GLU A 39 -5.21 -10.77 -8.06
C GLU A 39 -3.70 -10.95 -8.02
N ALA A 40 -2.95 -9.85 -7.92
CA ALA A 40 -1.50 -9.90 -7.83
C ALA A 40 -1.03 -10.66 -6.59
N LEU A 41 -1.69 -10.45 -5.45
CA LEU A 41 -1.38 -11.15 -4.20
C LEU A 41 -1.64 -12.65 -4.28
N GLY A 42 -2.53 -13.06 -5.16
CA GLY A 42 -2.82 -14.48 -5.39
C GLY A 42 -1.79 -15.21 -6.24
N THR A 43 -0.96 -14.47 -6.98
CA THR A 43 0.00 -15.06 -7.91
C THR A 43 1.45 -14.88 -7.49
N ASP A 44 1.76 -13.84 -6.73
CA ASP A 44 3.13 -13.48 -6.36
C ASP A 44 3.24 -13.22 -4.87
N HIS A 45 4.46 -13.38 -4.35
CA HIS A 45 4.78 -13.03 -2.99
C HIS A 45 5.20 -11.56 -2.93
N PHE A 46 4.67 -10.83 -1.94
CA PHE A 46 5.04 -9.44 -1.68
C PHE A 46 5.45 -9.27 -0.22
N ASP A 47 6.44 -8.42 -0.01
CA ASP A 47 6.94 -8.08 1.32
C ASP A 47 6.19 -6.91 1.94
N LEU A 48 5.52 -6.11 1.10
CA LEU A 48 4.78 -4.93 1.53
C LEU A 48 3.74 -4.57 0.47
N VAL A 49 2.58 -4.10 0.90
CA VAL A 49 1.58 -3.47 0.04
C VAL A 49 1.48 -2.00 0.42
N VAL A 50 1.63 -1.11 -0.56
CA VAL A 50 1.37 0.32 -0.40
C VAL A 50 0.04 0.60 -1.11
N CYS A 51 -0.99 0.94 -0.37
CA CYS A 51 -2.35 1.03 -0.88
C CYS A 51 -2.97 2.41 -0.64
N ASP A 52 -3.48 3.04 -1.70
CA ASP A 52 -4.29 4.23 -1.55
C ASP A 52 -5.62 3.85 -0.90
N TYR A 53 -6.06 4.65 0.05
CA TYR A 53 -7.31 4.38 0.75
C TYR A 53 -8.52 4.49 -0.20
N ARG A 54 -8.57 5.54 -1.02
CA ARG A 54 -9.69 5.76 -1.93
C ARG A 54 -9.38 5.32 -3.34
N MET A 55 -10.17 4.36 -3.80
CA MET A 55 -10.16 3.91 -5.19
C MET A 55 -11.61 3.69 -5.63
N PRO A 56 -11.92 3.82 -6.94
CA PRO A 56 -13.28 3.60 -7.42
C PRO A 56 -13.80 2.22 -7.07
N GLY A 57 -14.99 2.17 -6.53
CA GLY A 57 -15.71 0.94 -6.20
C GLY A 57 -15.32 0.32 -4.87
N LYS A 58 -14.03 0.29 -4.53
CA LYS A 58 -13.53 -0.29 -3.29
C LYS A 58 -12.49 0.60 -2.63
N THR A 59 -12.40 0.51 -1.31
CA THR A 59 -11.42 1.28 -0.54
C THR A 59 -10.30 0.38 -0.01
N GLY A 60 -9.30 1.01 0.61
CA GLY A 60 -8.26 0.27 1.32
C GLY A 60 -8.79 -0.62 2.44
N ILE A 61 -9.93 -0.27 3.04
CA ILE A 61 -10.58 -1.13 4.02
C ILE A 61 -11.00 -2.45 3.38
N ASP A 62 -11.55 -2.41 2.17
CA ASP A 62 -11.92 -3.63 1.45
C ASP A 62 -10.71 -4.53 1.22
N LEU A 63 -9.56 -3.93 0.89
CA LEU A 63 -8.33 -4.70 0.74
C LEU A 63 -7.91 -5.37 2.05
N LEU A 64 -7.94 -4.63 3.15
CA LEU A 64 -7.57 -5.17 4.47
C LEU A 64 -8.49 -6.32 4.89
N ILE A 65 -9.78 -6.17 4.66
CA ILE A 65 -10.76 -7.22 4.97
C ILE A 65 -10.46 -8.47 4.16
N GLU A 66 -10.20 -8.32 2.87
CA GLU A 66 -9.89 -9.44 1.99
C GLU A 66 -8.61 -10.15 2.40
N LEU A 67 -7.57 -9.41 2.77
CA LEU A 67 -6.32 -9.98 3.26
C LEU A 67 -6.53 -10.81 4.52
N ARG A 68 -7.37 -10.33 5.43
CA ARG A 68 -7.69 -11.09 6.65
C ARG A 68 -8.46 -12.37 6.32
N ARG A 69 -9.39 -12.28 5.37
CA ARG A 69 -10.14 -13.45 4.91
C ARG A 69 -9.23 -14.51 4.30
N LEU A 70 -8.17 -14.08 3.62
CA LEU A 70 -7.18 -14.96 3.01
C LEU A 70 -6.08 -15.42 3.97
N ASN A 71 -6.14 -15.01 5.22
CA ASN A 71 -5.10 -15.25 6.23
C ASN A 71 -3.72 -14.75 5.78
N SER A 72 -3.70 -13.67 5.02
CA SER A 72 -2.43 -13.07 4.57
C SER A 72 -1.83 -12.23 5.70
N ALA A 73 -0.53 -12.42 5.92
CA ALA A 73 0.23 -11.65 6.90
C ALA A 73 1.01 -10.50 6.25
N VAL A 74 0.80 -10.23 4.96
CA VAL A 74 1.53 -9.18 4.27
C VAL A 74 1.25 -7.82 4.94
N PRO A 75 2.31 -7.06 5.27
CA PRO A 75 2.12 -5.72 5.84
C PRO A 75 1.53 -4.75 4.82
N VAL A 76 0.66 -3.86 5.29
CA VAL A 76 0.01 -2.86 4.44
C VAL A 76 0.31 -1.47 4.98
N LEU A 77 0.86 -0.62 4.13
CA LEU A 77 1.04 0.80 4.40
C LEU A 77 -0.06 1.54 3.63
N MET A 78 -0.96 2.19 4.36
CA MET A 78 -2.07 2.91 3.74
C MET A 78 -1.68 4.34 3.42
N ILE A 79 -2.19 4.86 2.31
CA ILE A 79 -1.98 6.25 1.90
C ILE A 79 -3.34 6.91 1.77
N SER A 80 -3.50 8.12 2.30
CA SER A 80 -4.78 8.82 2.28
C SER A 80 -4.60 10.31 2.04
N ALA A 81 -5.46 10.88 1.19
CA ALA A 81 -5.53 12.32 0.98
C ALA A 81 -6.27 13.02 2.14
N PHE A 82 -6.98 12.27 2.95
CA PHE A 82 -7.83 12.83 4.01
C PHE A 82 -7.24 12.55 5.38
N ALA A 83 -7.11 13.60 6.19
CA ALA A 83 -6.70 13.49 7.57
C ALA A 83 -7.94 13.18 8.42
N ASP A 84 -8.46 11.96 8.31
CA ASP A 84 -9.64 11.51 9.05
C ASP A 84 -9.18 10.51 10.12
N ALA A 85 -9.28 10.94 11.37
CA ALA A 85 -8.88 10.12 12.51
C ALA A 85 -9.69 8.83 12.62
N LEU A 86 -10.96 8.85 12.20
CA LEU A 86 -11.80 7.65 12.23
C LEU A 86 -11.34 6.63 11.18
N VAL A 87 -11.00 7.10 9.99
CA VAL A 87 -10.46 6.23 8.93
C VAL A 87 -9.12 5.65 9.36
N GLU A 88 -8.24 6.49 9.91
CA GLU A 88 -6.94 6.05 10.38
C GLU A 88 -7.06 4.97 11.46
N ALA A 89 -7.94 5.19 12.44
CA ALA A 89 -8.19 4.22 13.49
C ALA A 89 -8.77 2.92 12.92
N ALA A 90 -9.69 3.00 11.96
CA ALA A 90 -10.31 1.83 11.36
C ALA A 90 -9.30 0.98 10.59
N VAL A 91 -8.45 1.60 9.76
CA VAL A 91 -7.47 0.84 8.98
C VAL A 91 -6.40 0.21 9.87
N LYS A 92 -5.96 0.91 10.91
CA LYS A 92 -5.01 0.35 11.87
C LYS A 92 -5.62 -0.82 12.65
N ARG A 93 -6.88 -0.71 13.04
CA ARG A 93 -7.59 -1.81 13.72
C ARG A 93 -7.70 -3.04 12.82
N LEU A 94 -7.84 -2.85 11.52
CA LEU A 94 -7.92 -3.93 10.55
C LEU A 94 -6.55 -4.48 10.15
N GLY A 95 -5.47 -3.92 10.69
CA GLY A 95 -4.14 -4.47 10.51
C GLY A 95 -3.18 -3.66 9.65
N ALA A 96 -3.57 -2.47 9.19
CA ALA A 96 -2.61 -1.60 8.50
C ALA A 96 -1.50 -1.17 9.47
N LEU A 97 -0.27 -1.15 8.98
CA LEU A 97 0.87 -0.74 9.79
C LEU A 97 0.83 0.72 10.14
N ASP A 98 0.48 1.55 9.16
CA ASP A 98 0.47 2.99 9.32
C ASP A 98 -0.34 3.63 8.20
N VAL A 99 -0.57 4.93 8.34
CA VAL A 99 -1.23 5.74 7.30
C VAL A 99 -0.35 6.93 6.99
N LEU A 100 0.05 7.08 5.74
CA LEU A 100 0.75 8.25 5.25
C LEU A 100 -0.24 9.19 4.58
N LYS A 101 -0.09 10.48 4.83
CA LYS A 101 -0.97 11.51 4.25
C LYS A 101 -0.41 12.02 2.93
N LYS A 102 -1.29 12.24 1.96
CA LYS A 102 -0.92 12.90 0.72
C LYS A 102 -0.82 14.42 0.94
N PRO A 103 0.11 15.13 0.31
CA PRO A 103 1.13 14.61 -0.61
C PRO A 103 2.22 13.84 0.14
N ILE A 104 2.62 12.71 -0.42
CA ILE A 104 3.60 11.85 0.23
C ILE A 104 4.99 12.43 0.01
N ARG A 105 5.74 12.58 1.10
CA ARG A 105 7.14 12.98 1.01
C ARG A 105 7.99 11.77 0.69
N ARG A 106 8.90 11.92 -0.27
CA ARG A 106 9.80 10.85 -0.66
C ARG A 106 10.54 10.26 0.53
N GLN A 107 11.09 11.12 1.39
CA GLN A 107 11.84 10.68 2.56
C GLN A 107 11.01 9.85 3.53
N GLU A 108 9.76 10.23 3.72
CA GLU A 108 8.85 9.50 4.60
C GLU A 108 8.51 8.13 4.02
N LEU A 109 8.22 8.08 2.72
CA LEU A 109 7.93 6.81 2.04
C LEU A 109 9.12 5.86 2.12
N VAL A 110 10.31 6.36 1.83
CA VAL A 110 11.55 5.56 1.89
C VAL A 110 11.79 5.04 3.30
N ALA A 111 11.66 5.91 4.31
CA ALA A 111 11.91 5.52 5.70
C ALA A 111 10.92 4.47 6.19
N ARG A 112 9.63 4.64 5.88
CA ARG A 112 8.60 3.68 6.31
C ARG A 112 8.78 2.34 5.63
N THR A 113 9.10 2.36 4.35
CA THR A 113 9.34 1.13 3.59
C THR A 113 10.55 0.37 4.12
N ALA A 114 11.64 1.08 4.40
CA ALA A 114 12.86 0.47 4.92
C ALA A 114 12.64 -0.24 6.26
N LYS A 115 11.79 0.32 7.12
CA LYS A 115 11.46 -0.32 8.41
C LYS A 115 10.78 -1.68 8.24
N VAL A 116 10.01 -1.84 7.18
CA VAL A 116 9.22 -3.06 6.95
C VAL A 116 10.02 -4.07 6.15
N VAL A 117 10.71 -3.62 5.12
CA VAL A 117 11.39 -4.51 4.16
C VAL A 117 12.85 -4.73 4.50
N GLY A 118 13.34 -4.12 5.55
CA GLY A 118 14.70 -4.31 6.01
C GLY A 118 15.73 -3.74 5.07
N GLY A 119 15.38 -2.66 4.44
CA GLY A 119 16.15 -2.03 3.38
C GLY A 119 17.47 -1.43 3.75
#